data_cea93fff6a0ae13b7e1483f1861c8db0
#
_entry.id   cea93fff6a0ae13b7e1483f1861c8db0
#
_cell.length_a   1.000
_cell.length_b   1.000
_cell.length_c   1.000
_cell.angle_alpha   90.00
_cell.angle_beta   90.00
_cell.angle_gamma   90.00
#
_symmetry.space_group_name_H-M   'P 1'
#
loop_
_entity.id
_entity.type
_entity.pdbx_description
1 polymer ?
#
loop_
_entity_poly.entity_id
_entity_poly.type
_entity_poly.pdbx_seq_one_letter_code
_entity_poly.pdbx_strand_id
1 'polypeptide(L)'
;MDLLIIETANAIWKYVERFKRIDENQGLNLLERVMKLVEEDVLRLEPASSYLREALKISLRYGITVYDSLFIAQAKSLNVKLITSDQKQVEVAQGLGVETVLIE
;
A
#
# COMPACT_ATOMS: atom_id res chain seq x y z
N MET A 1 7.19 0.70 -2.65
CA MET A 1 6.79 0.52 -4.07
C MET A 1 6.28 1.86 -4.58
N ASP A 2 6.51 2.19 -5.84
CA ASP A 2 6.09 3.48 -6.40
C ASP A 2 4.56 3.71 -6.30
N LEU A 3 3.79 2.63 -6.33
CA LEU A 3 2.35 2.67 -6.12
C LEU A 3 1.98 3.25 -4.75
N LEU A 4 2.88 3.16 -3.77
CA LEU A 4 2.64 3.68 -2.42
C LEU A 4 2.33 5.18 -2.44
N ILE A 5 2.95 5.95 -3.33
CA ILE A 5 2.71 7.39 -3.43
C ILE A 5 1.26 7.66 -3.87
N ILE A 6 0.77 6.91 -4.84
CA ILE A 6 -0.60 7.04 -5.32
C ILE A 6 -1.59 6.63 -4.22
N GLU A 7 -1.31 5.54 -3.51
CA GLU A 7 -2.13 5.09 -2.39
C GLU A 7 -2.16 6.10 -1.26
N THR A 8 -1.01 6.71 -0.97
CA THR A 8 -0.90 7.75 0.06
C THR A 8 -1.75 8.96 -0.33
N ALA A 9 -1.66 9.41 -1.57
CA ALA A 9 -2.46 10.55 -2.05
C ALA A 9 -3.95 10.24 -1.97
N ASN A 10 -4.35 9.03 -2.32
CA ASN A 10 -5.74 8.61 -2.24
C ASN A 10 -6.25 8.54 -0.79
N ALA A 11 -5.42 8.07 0.12
CA ALA A 11 -5.76 8.05 1.55
C ALA A 11 -5.93 9.47 2.10
N ILE A 12 -5.05 10.39 1.73
CA ILE A 12 -5.15 11.80 2.11
C ILE A 12 -6.45 12.39 1.59
N TRP A 13 -6.81 12.12 0.33
CA TRP A 13 -8.07 12.57 -0.24
C TRP A 13 -9.26 12.14 0.60
N LYS A 14 -9.28 10.89 1.05
CA LYS A 14 -10.37 10.37 1.90
C LYS A 14 -10.48 11.13 3.22
N TYR A 15 -9.34 11.44 3.85
CA TYR A 15 -9.34 12.17 5.12
C TYR A 15 -9.82 13.61 4.95
N VAL A 16 -9.53 14.24 3.82
CA VAL A 16 -9.99 15.60 3.55
C VAL A 16 -11.45 15.61 3.14
N GLU A 17 -11.81 14.84 2.11
CA GLU A 17 -13.14 14.93 1.47
C GLU A 17 -14.20 14.06 2.14
N ARG A 18 -13.85 12.84 2.51
CA ARG A 18 -14.82 11.89 3.06
C ARG A 18 -15.00 12.01 4.55
N PHE A 19 -13.91 12.02 5.27
CA PHE A 19 -13.94 11.99 6.73
C PHE A 19 -13.88 13.38 7.35
N LYS A 20 -13.52 14.40 6.59
CA LYS A 20 -13.42 15.79 7.07
C LYS A 20 -12.54 15.95 8.31
N ARG A 21 -11.49 15.16 8.42
CA ARG A 21 -10.59 15.15 9.58
C ARG A 21 -9.43 16.10 9.46
N ILE A 22 -9.04 16.44 8.23
CA ILE A 22 -7.98 17.41 7.95
C ILE A 22 -8.45 18.32 6.82
N ASP A 23 -7.88 19.51 6.75
CA ASP A 23 -8.19 20.43 5.66
C ASP A 23 -7.26 20.21 4.45
N GLU A 24 -7.55 20.90 3.35
CA GLU A 24 -6.78 20.77 2.12
C GLU A 24 -5.29 21.08 2.31
N ASN A 25 -4.97 22.16 3.02
CA ASN A 25 -3.59 22.54 3.25
C ASN A 25 -2.84 21.50 4.07
N GLN A 26 -3.48 20.94 5.10
CA GLN A 26 -2.89 19.86 5.88
C GLN A 26 -2.64 18.62 5.03
N GLY A 27 -3.59 18.28 4.14
CA GLY A 27 -3.43 17.16 3.23
C GLY A 27 -2.27 17.34 2.28
N LEU A 28 -2.15 18.50 1.66
CA LEU A 28 -1.04 18.81 0.75
C LEU A 28 0.30 18.79 1.46
N ASN A 29 0.36 19.32 2.69
CA ASN A 29 1.58 19.29 3.49
C ASN A 29 2.01 17.86 3.84
N LEU A 30 1.05 16.98 4.14
CA LEU A 30 1.34 15.56 4.39
C LEU A 30 1.95 14.90 3.15
N LEU A 31 1.38 15.14 1.98
CA LEU A 31 1.92 14.60 0.74
C LEU A 31 3.35 15.08 0.50
N GLU A 32 3.60 16.36 0.68
CA GLU A 32 4.93 16.93 0.51
C GLU A 32 5.95 16.30 1.45
N ARG A 33 5.57 16.03 2.70
CA ARG A 33 6.45 15.35 3.66
C ARG A 33 6.80 13.94 3.22
N VAL A 34 5.82 13.18 2.72
CA VAL A 34 6.05 11.82 2.22
C VAL A 34 6.97 11.86 1.01
N MET A 35 6.72 12.78 0.06
CA MET A 35 7.57 12.94 -1.12
C MET A 35 9.00 13.31 -0.75
N LYS A 36 9.17 14.14 0.27
CA LYS A 36 10.49 14.53 0.76
C LYS A 36 11.25 13.34 1.35
N LEU A 37 10.58 12.44 2.06
CA LEU A 37 11.19 11.23 2.58
C LEU A 37 11.74 10.34 1.45
N VAL A 38 11.06 10.32 0.32
CA VAL A 38 11.53 9.60 -0.87
C VAL A 38 12.75 10.29 -1.45
N GLU A 39 12.72 11.62 -1.59
CA GLU A 39 13.84 12.41 -2.13
C GLU A 39 15.10 12.27 -1.26
N GLU A 40 14.95 12.18 0.05
CA GLU A 40 16.05 12.05 1.00
C GLU A 40 16.49 10.60 1.22
N ASP A 41 16.00 9.68 0.43
CA ASP A 41 16.34 8.25 0.48
C ASP A 41 15.95 7.55 1.79
N VAL A 42 15.07 8.15 2.58
CA VAL A 42 14.51 7.52 3.78
C VAL A 42 13.51 6.45 3.41
N LEU A 43 12.69 6.71 2.37
CA LEU A 43 11.78 5.74 1.76
C LEU A 43 12.29 5.40 0.37
N ARG A 44 12.45 4.10 0.11
CA ARG A 44 12.80 3.59 -1.22
C ARG A 44 11.57 3.02 -1.88
N LEU A 45 11.33 3.43 -3.13
CA LEU A 45 10.20 2.95 -3.91
C LEU A 45 10.71 2.01 -5.00
N GLU A 46 10.26 0.77 -4.95
CA GLU A 46 10.56 -0.20 -6.00
C GLU A 46 9.50 -0.12 -7.09
N PRO A 47 9.87 -0.36 -8.37
CA PRO A 47 8.88 -0.37 -9.45
C PRO A 47 7.81 -1.43 -9.20
N ALA A 48 6.55 -1.06 -9.36
CA ALA A 48 5.44 -2.01 -9.23
C ALA A 48 5.57 -3.16 -10.24
N SER A 49 6.13 -2.90 -11.42
CA SER A 49 6.34 -3.89 -12.46
C SER A 49 7.19 -5.08 -12.01
N SER A 50 8.05 -4.91 -11.00
CA SER A 50 8.86 -5.99 -10.44
C SER A 50 8.02 -7.09 -9.80
N TYR A 51 6.78 -6.79 -9.42
CA TYR A 51 5.89 -7.69 -8.69
C TYR A 51 4.65 -8.09 -9.47
N LEU A 52 4.49 -7.60 -10.70
CA LEU A 52 3.24 -7.80 -11.46
C LEU A 52 2.92 -9.27 -11.73
N ARG A 53 3.92 -10.07 -12.06
CA ARG A 53 3.68 -11.49 -12.33
C ARG A 53 3.13 -12.22 -11.12
N GLU A 54 3.75 -12.06 -9.97
CA GLU A 54 3.29 -12.68 -8.73
C GLU A 54 1.94 -12.10 -8.29
N ALA A 55 1.76 -10.80 -8.44
CA ALA A 55 0.50 -10.15 -8.12
C ALA A 55 -0.66 -10.69 -8.96
N LEU A 56 -0.44 -10.89 -10.26
CA LEU A 56 -1.47 -11.45 -11.13
C LEU A 56 -1.83 -12.87 -10.70
N LYS A 57 -0.84 -13.68 -10.34
CA LYS A 57 -1.08 -15.04 -9.84
C LYS A 57 -1.93 -15.03 -8.57
N ILE A 58 -1.61 -14.16 -7.63
CA ILE A 58 -2.36 -14.00 -6.39
C ILE A 58 -3.79 -13.55 -6.68
N SER A 59 -3.94 -12.55 -7.53
CA SER A 59 -5.23 -12.03 -7.94
C SER A 59 -6.13 -13.10 -8.53
N LEU A 60 -5.59 -13.90 -9.46
CA LEU A 60 -6.34 -14.97 -10.12
C LEU A 60 -6.72 -16.08 -9.16
N ARG A 61 -5.84 -16.42 -8.22
CA ARG A 61 -6.08 -17.51 -7.27
C ARG A 61 -7.05 -17.14 -6.16
N TYR A 62 -6.96 -15.92 -5.65
CA TYR A 62 -7.70 -15.53 -4.45
C TYR A 62 -8.86 -14.56 -4.71
N GLY A 63 -9.03 -14.10 -5.94
CA GLY A 63 -10.14 -13.23 -6.31
C GLY A 63 -10.07 -11.83 -5.74
N ILE A 64 -8.88 -11.29 -5.55
CA ILE A 64 -8.65 -9.90 -5.19
C ILE A 64 -8.03 -9.14 -6.35
N THR A 65 -8.05 -7.82 -6.29
CA THR A 65 -7.48 -7.01 -7.37
C THR A 65 -5.97 -7.18 -7.48
N VAL A 66 -5.43 -6.97 -8.67
CA VAL A 66 -3.98 -6.94 -8.87
C VAL A 66 -3.35 -5.84 -8.01
N TYR A 67 -4.05 -4.74 -7.83
CA TYR A 67 -3.64 -3.62 -7.01
C TYR A 67 -3.32 -4.05 -5.58
N ASP A 68 -4.26 -4.73 -4.92
CA ASP A 68 -4.06 -5.24 -3.55
C ASP A 68 -3.01 -6.35 -3.51
N SER A 69 -2.96 -7.17 -4.55
CA SER A 69 -2.01 -8.28 -4.66
C SER A 69 -0.56 -7.82 -4.79
N LEU A 70 -0.32 -6.63 -5.38
CA LEU A 70 1.03 -6.07 -5.51
C LEU A 70 1.71 -5.89 -4.14
N PHE A 71 0.98 -5.38 -3.17
CA PHE A 71 1.53 -5.18 -1.81
C PHE A 71 1.83 -6.49 -1.11
N ILE A 72 0.98 -7.50 -1.31
CA ILE A 72 1.20 -8.84 -0.76
C ILE A 72 2.44 -9.48 -1.42
N ALA A 73 2.56 -9.37 -2.74
CA ALA A 73 3.70 -9.91 -3.48
C ALA A 73 5.02 -9.27 -3.02
N GLN A 74 5.03 -7.96 -2.81
CA GLN A 74 6.19 -7.27 -2.31
C GLN A 74 6.56 -7.71 -0.90
N ALA A 75 5.60 -7.76 0.00
CA ALA A 75 5.83 -8.18 1.39
C ALA A 75 6.39 -9.60 1.45
N LYS A 76 5.83 -10.50 0.65
CA LYS A 76 6.31 -11.88 0.56
C LYS A 76 7.74 -11.96 0.03
N SER A 77 8.03 -11.24 -1.04
CA SER A 77 9.36 -11.22 -1.66
C SER A 77 10.43 -10.69 -0.71
N LEU A 78 10.10 -9.66 0.05
CA LEU A 78 11.02 -9.02 0.99
C LEU A 78 11.02 -9.68 2.38
N ASN A 79 10.13 -10.63 2.62
CA ASN A 79 9.94 -11.28 3.92
C ASN A 79 9.71 -10.26 5.04
N VAL A 80 8.80 -9.33 4.78
CA VAL A 80 8.42 -8.29 5.73
C VAL A 80 6.94 -8.36 6.04
N LYS A 81 6.51 -7.67 7.10
CA LYS A 81 5.10 -7.61 7.48
C LYS A 81 4.33 -6.68 6.55
N LEU A 82 3.09 -7.03 6.29
CA LEU A 82 2.14 -6.18 5.58
C LEU A 82 1.25 -5.48 6.60
N ILE A 83 1.23 -4.16 6.57
CA ILE A 83 0.34 -3.35 7.41
C ILE A 83 -0.81 -2.89 6.52
N THR A 84 -2.02 -3.21 6.90
CA THR A 84 -3.20 -2.90 6.08
C THR A 84 -4.43 -2.70 6.96
N SER A 85 -5.41 -1.98 6.44
CA SER A 85 -6.74 -1.84 7.05
C SER A 85 -7.79 -2.71 6.35
N ASP A 86 -7.39 -3.51 5.37
CA ASP A 86 -8.29 -4.33 4.56
C ASP A 86 -8.27 -5.78 5.05
N GLN A 87 -9.40 -6.23 5.63
CA GLN A 87 -9.53 -7.58 6.17
C GLN A 87 -9.33 -8.66 5.09
N LYS A 88 -9.83 -8.42 3.89
CA LYS A 88 -9.66 -9.38 2.78
C LYS A 88 -8.20 -9.56 2.40
N GLN A 89 -7.46 -8.46 2.38
CA GLN A 89 -6.02 -8.49 2.11
C GLN A 89 -5.27 -9.26 3.21
N VAL A 90 -5.67 -9.09 4.47
CA VAL A 90 -5.10 -9.86 5.59
C VAL A 90 -5.30 -11.35 5.38
N GLU A 91 -6.51 -11.78 5.06
CA GLU A 91 -6.83 -13.20 4.86
C GLU A 91 -5.99 -13.83 3.76
N VAL A 92 -5.86 -13.16 2.63
CA VAL A 92 -5.07 -13.64 1.50
C VAL A 92 -3.59 -13.69 1.85
N ALA A 93 -3.07 -12.63 2.47
CA ALA A 93 -1.67 -12.55 2.87
C ALA A 93 -1.30 -13.67 3.86
N GLN A 94 -2.13 -13.90 4.86
CA GLN A 94 -1.91 -14.97 5.83
C GLN A 94 -1.91 -16.35 5.17
N GLY A 95 -2.80 -16.58 4.22
CA GLY A 95 -2.82 -17.82 3.44
C GLY A 95 -1.56 -18.04 2.63
N LEU A 96 -0.81 -16.99 2.33
CA LEU A 96 0.47 -17.05 1.60
C LEU A 96 1.69 -16.99 2.53
N GLY A 97 1.49 -17.05 3.84
CA GLY A 97 2.57 -17.01 4.83
C GLY A 97 3.16 -15.64 5.08
N VAL A 98 2.44 -14.59 4.73
CA VAL A 98 2.86 -13.20 5.01
C VAL A 98 2.27 -12.77 6.35
N GLU A 99 3.13 -12.32 7.27
CA GLU A 99 2.66 -11.74 8.52
C GLU A 99 1.97 -10.41 8.26
N THR A 100 0.86 -10.17 8.95
CA THR A 100 0.07 -8.97 8.76
C THR A 100 -0.18 -8.24 10.07
N VAL A 101 -0.37 -6.94 9.97
CA VAL A 101 -0.87 -6.09 11.05
C VAL A 101 -2.09 -5.37 10.51
N LEU A 102 -3.25 -5.69 11.06
CA LEU A 102 -4.50 -5.03 10.69
C LEU A 102 -4.68 -3.78 11.54
N ILE A 103 -4.83 -2.64 10.89
CA ILE A 103 -5.16 -1.38 11.57
C ILE A 103 -6.59 -0.98 11.25
N GLU A 104 -7.27 -0.49 12.26
CA GLU A 104 -8.67 -0.08 12.15
C GLU A 104 -8.82 1.42 12.00
#